data_d07be85c0addf55f61b9cd6e13f91df4
#
_entry.id   d07be85c0addf55f61b9cd6e13f91df4
#
_cell.length_a   1.000
_cell.length_b   1.000
_cell.length_c   1.000
_cell.angle_alpha   90.00
_cell.angle_beta   90.00
_cell.angle_gamma   90.00
#
_symmetry.space_group_name_H-M   'P 1'
#
loop_
_entity.id
_entity.type
_entity.pdbx_description
1 polymer ?
#
loop_
_entity_poly.entity_id
_entity_poly.type
_entity_poly.pdbx_seq_one_letter_code
_entity_poly.pdbx_strand_id
1 'polypeptide(L)'
;MLIATLALTVLVGAGCATGVFEDPHNYGPVGPIGMTGPQGPQGPQGPAGLAGKEGPGGPAGAQGVNGPAGPQRPWVAFADFLFDFDQSAVRSSETGKVDKLGQYMKDNPNIEVGIDGHADPRGTAQYNQPLSQRRVDAIKAALVSAGVPSAKIQTGAFGETRLKCGEATEACWQRDRRVEVLVRPGQ
;
A
#
# COMPACT_ATOMS: atom_id res chain seq x y z
N MET A 1 34.23 16.92 -40.54
CA MET A 1 33.63 17.11 -41.89
C MET A 1 32.14 17.31 -41.75
N LEU A 2 31.73 18.55 -42.11
CA LEU A 2 30.40 19.09 -42.51
C LEU A 2 29.17 18.69 -41.62
N ILE A 3 28.66 19.54 -40.80
CA ILE A 3 27.81 20.75 -40.84
C ILE A 3 26.70 20.68 -41.94
N ALA A 4 25.45 20.67 -41.51
CA ALA A 4 24.33 21.28 -42.17
C ALA A 4 23.25 21.68 -41.18
N THR A 5 23.23 22.96 -40.87
CA THR A 5 22.15 23.71 -40.26
C THR A 5 21.10 24.04 -41.31
N LEU A 6 19.81 23.84 -40.99
CA LEU A 6 18.72 24.38 -41.81
C LEU A 6 17.83 25.27 -40.93
N ALA A 7 17.91 26.58 -41.22
CA ALA A 7 17.04 27.60 -40.64
C ALA A 7 15.76 27.70 -41.50
N LEU A 8 14.58 27.73 -40.86
CA LEU A 8 13.31 28.00 -41.54
C LEU A 8 12.78 29.35 -41.10
N THR A 9 12.79 30.29 -42.01
CA THR A 9 12.27 31.66 -41.91
C THR A 9 10.73 31.68 -42.00
N VAL A 10 10.10 32.39 -41.08
CA VAL A 10 8.67 32.70 -41.06
C VAL A 10 8.45 34.00 -41.87
N LEU A 11 7.57 33.95 -42.84
CA LEU A 11 7.11 35.12 -43.59
C LEU A 11 5.79 35.63 -42.99
N VAL A 12 5.81 36.91 -42.59
CA VAL A 12 4.63 37.67 -42.15
C VAL A 12 4.05 38.33 -43.41
N GLY A 13 2.79 38.08 -43.71
CA GLY A 13 2.04 38.75 -44.77
C GLY A 13 0.94 39.63 -44.17
N ALA A 14 1.16 40.93 -44.18
CA ALA A 14 0.14 41.94 -43.90
C ALA A 14 -0.62 42.25 -45.17
N GLY A 15 -1.94 42.24 -45.10
CA GLY A 15 -2.82 42.68 -46.18
C GLY A 15 -3.97 43.53 -45.65
N CYS A 16 -3.79 44.83 -45.62
CA CYS A 16 -4.89 45.80 -45.49
C CYS A 16 -5.63 45.96 -46.81
N ALA A 17 -6.94 45.83 -46.80
CA ALA A 17 -7.79 46.36 -47.89
C ALA A 17 -8.92 47.17 -47.24
N THR A 18 -8.76 48.50 -47.34
CA THR A 18 -9.78 49.52 -47.08
C THR A 18 -10.67 49.67 -48.33
N GLY A 19 -11.91 49.25 -48.25
CA GLY A 19 -12.91 49.57 -49.26
C GLY A 19 -13.93 50.53 -48.66
N VAL A 20 -13.82 51.78 -48.98
CA VAL A 20 -14.86 52.78 -48.74
C VAL A 20 -15.90 52.71 -49.85
N PHE A 21 -17.12 52.33 -49.55
CA PHE A 21 -18.26 52.53 -50.43
C PHE A 21 -18.99 53.79 -49.98
N GLU A 22 -18.94 54.82 -50.83
CA GLU A 22 -19.79 56.00 -50.70
C GLU A 22 -21.18 55.66 -51.28
N ASP A 23 -22.23 55.83 -50.51
CA ASP A 23 -23.62 55.71 -50.90
C ASP A 23 -24.23 57.15 -50.96
N PRO A 24 -24.66 57.64 -52.10
CA PRO A 24 -25.21 58.99 -52.24
C PRO A 24 -26.74 59.00 -52.09
N HIS A 25 -27.26 58.73 -50.92
CA HIS A 25 -28.67 59.00 -50.64
C HIS A 25 -28.82 60.07 -49.55
N ASN A 26 -29.09 61.21 -50.04
CA ASN A 26 -29.51 62.46 -49.37
C ASN A 26 -30.80 62.20 -48.55
N TYR A 27 -30.69 61.98 -47.27
CA TYR A 27 -31.84 62.03 -46.37
C TYR A 27 -31.94 63.42 -45.74
N GLY A 28 -33.15 63.96 -45.82
CA GLY A 28 -33.47 65.22 -45.21
C GLY A 28 -33.28 65.26 -43.70
N PRO A 29 -33.38 66.46 -43.07
CA PRO A 29 -33.06 66.61 -41.64
C PRO A 29 -33.98 65.75 -40.77
N VAL A 30 -33.35 64.96 -39.92
CA VAL A 30 -34.05 64.14 -38.95
C VAL A 30 -34.71 65.03 -37.91
N GLY A 31 -36.01 64.83 -37.64
CA GLY A 31 -36.77 65.57 -36.65
C GLY A 31 -36.20 65.37 -35.26
N PRO A 32 -36.49 66.28 -34.30
CA PRO A 32 -35.97 66.24 -32.96
C PRO A 32 -36.43 64.93 -32.26
N ILE A 33 -35.48 64.24 -31.64
CA ILE A 33 -35.70 63.02 -30.87
C ILE A 33 -36.58 63.43 -29.67
N GLY A 34 -37.72 62.75 -29.48
CA GLY A 34 -38.56 62.93 -28.30
C GLY A 34 -37.80 62.63 -27.02
N MET A 35 -38.02 63.43 -25.99
CA MET A 35 -37.38 63.22 -24.66
C MET A 35 -37.81 61.87 -24.08
N THR A 36 -36.84 61.09 -23.67
CA THR A 36 -37.08 59.81 -22.94
C THR A 36 -37.74 60.12 -21.59
N GLY A 37 -38.84 59.49 -21.28
CA GLY A 37 -39.53 59.67 -20.02
C GLY A 37 -38.61 59.30 -18.81
N PRO A 38 -38.88 59.86 -17.66
CA PRO A 38 -38.08 59.56 -16.45
C PRO A 38 -38.11 58.07 -16.12
N GLN A 39 -36.95 57.53 -15.77
CA GLN A 39 -36.80 56.15 -15.35
C GLN A 39 -37.67 55.88 -14.10
N GLY A 40 -38.42 54.79 -14.12
CA GLY A 40 -39.22 54.39 -12.95
C GLY A 40 -38.37 54.13 -11.71
N PRO A 41 -38.94 54.27 -10.50
CA PRO A 41 -38.21 54.01 -9.26
C PRO A 41 -37.69 52.57 -9.24
N GLN A 42 -36.50 52.38 -8.70
CA GLN A 42 -35.85 51.05 -8.50
C GLN A 42 -36.72 50.21 -7.55
N GLY A 43 -36.99 49.00 -7.93
CA GLY A 43 -37.74 48.06 -7.10
C GLY A 43 -37.03 47.79 -5.75
N PRO A 44 -37.77 47.42 -4.72
CA PRO A 44 -37.20 47.12 -3.39
C PRO A 44 -36.19 45.96 -3.50
N GLN A 45 -35.11 46.07 -2.75
CA GLN A 45 -34.08 45.03 -2.65
C GLN A 45 -34.70 43.73 -2.14
N GLY A 46 -34.44 42.62 -2.77
CA GLY A 46 -34.90 41.29 -2.33
C GLY A 46 -34.39 40.96 -0.93
N PRO A 47 -35.10 40.10 -0.19
CA PRO A 47 -34.65 39.65 1.11
C PRO A 47 -33.26 39.00 1.04
N ALA A 48 -32.48 39.19 2.10
CA ALA A 48 -31.18 38.54 2.23
C ALA A 48 -31.31 37.01 2.14
N GLY A 49 -30.44 36.35 1.40
CA GLY A 49 -30.42 34.90 1.32
C GLY A 49 -30.19 34.27 2.70
N LEU A 50 -30.78 33.10 2.93
CA LEU A 50 -30.57 32.34 4.14
C LEU A 50 -29.08 32.00 4.31
N ALA A 51 -28.59 32.08 5.54
CA ALA A 51 -27.22 31.64 5.85
C ALA A 51 -27.03 30.18 5.40
N GLY A 52 -25.93 29.87 4.73
CA GLY A 52 -25.59 28.54 4.33
C GLY A 52 -25.51 27.60 5.54
N LYS A 53 -25.91 26.34 5.37
CA LYS A 53 -25.71 25.32 6.40
C LYS A 53 -24.23 25.22 6.76
N GLU A 54 -23.96 25.11 8.06
CA GLU A 54 -22.62 24.80 8.55
C GLU A 54 -22.09 23.53 7.87
N GLY A 55 -20.87 23.58 7.36
CA GLY A 55 -20.24 22.42 6.71
C GLY A 55 -20.08 21.25 7.70
N PRO A 56 -19.99 20.01 7.22
CA PRO A 56 -19.72 18.86 8.06
C PRO A 56 -18.42 19.08 8.85
N GLY A 57 -18.43 18.73 10.13
CA GLY A 57 -17.23 18.77 10.96
C GLY A 57 -16.06 18.05 10.28
N GLY A 58 -14.87 18.59 10.37
CA GLY A 58 -13.65 17.96 9.82
C GLY A 58 -13.46 16.53 10.36
N PRO A 59 -12.77 15.66 9.64
CA PRO A 59 -12.45 14.31 10.11
C PRO A 59 -11.70 14.40 11.45
N ALA A 60 -11.97 13.44 12.33
CA ALA A 60 -11.23 13.32 13.59
C ALA A 60 -9.72 13.29 13.31
N GLY A 61 -8.93 13.98 14.12
CA GLY A 61 -7.48 13.99 14.00
C GLY A 61 -6.94 12.54 14.00
N ALA A 62 -5.89 12.31 13.23
CA ALA A 62 -5.22 11.01 13.21
C ALA A 62 -4.81 10.59 14.63
N GLN A 63 -5.07 9.33 14.98
CA GLN A 63 -4.61 8.78 16.25
C GLN A 63 -3.09 8.95 16.36
N GLY A 64 -2.62 9.45 17.50
CA GLY A 64 -1.19 9.63 17.74
C GLY A 64 -0.44 8.31 17.49
N VAL A 65 0.71 8.40 16.86
CA VAL A 65 1.61 7.24 16.68
C VAL A 65 1.96 6.67 18.05
N ASN A 66 1.90 5.34 18.18
CA ASN A 66 2.39 4.68 19.38
C ASN A 66 3.85 5.11 19.60
N GLY A 67 4.19 5.41 20.84
CA GLY A 67 5.56 5.71 21.22
C GLY A 67 6.54 4.61 20.74
N PRO A 68 7.83 4.91 20.60
CA PRO A 68 8.82 3.93 20.18
C PRO A 68 8.71 2.70 21.09
N ALA A 69 8.61 1.52 20.46
CA ALA A 69 8.68 0.25 21.21
C ALA A 69 9.98 0.25 22.02
N GLY A 70 9.89 -0.11 23.30
CA GLY A 70 11.06 -0.28 24.13
C GLY A 70 12.09 -1.21 23.47
N PRO A 71 13.33 -1.29 23.96
CA PRO A 71 14.38 -2.09 23.35
C PRO A 71 13.91 -3.53 23.21
N GLN A 72 13.64 -3.94 21.95
CA GLN A 72 13.17 -5.28 21.67
C GLN A 72 14.33 -6.26 21.89
N ARG A 73 14.12 -7.22 22.76
CA ARG A 73 15.08 -8.31 22.95
C ARG A 73 15.17 -9.11 21.64
N PRO A 74 16.39 -9.43 21.18
CA PRO A 74 16.55 -10.11 19.89
C PRO A 74 15.91 -11.50 19.91
N TRP A 75 15.35 -11.89 18.79
CA TRP A 75 14.91 -13.26 18.55
C TRP A 75 16.13 -14.18 18.41
N VAL A 76 16.10 -15.32 19.05
CA VAL A 76 17.14 -16.34 18.98
C VAL A 76 16.55 -17.58 18.30
N ALA A 77 17.27 -18.14 17.32
CA ALA A 77 16.83 -19.36 16.65
C ALA A 77 16.79 -20.53 17.65
N PHE A 78 15.67 -21.23 17.71
CA PHE A 78 15.47 -22.43 18.51
C PHE A 78 15.57 -23.70 17.67
N ALA A 79 14.79 -23.79 16.58
CA ALA A 79 14.78 -24.94 15.67
C ALA A 79 14.22 -24.58 14.30
N ASP A 80 14.69 -25.31 13.27
CA ASP A 80 14.07 -25.36 11.95
C ASP A 80 13.24 -26.63 11.80
N PHE A 81 12.04 -26.48 11.29
CA PHE A 81 11.15 -27.57 10.88
C PHE A 81 11.17 -27.70 9.36
N LEU A 82 11.56 -28.82 8.83
CA LEU A 82 11.68 -29.03 7.40
C LEU A 82 10.42 -29.70 6.83
N PHE A 83 10.07 -29.30 5.61
CA PHE A 83 8.90 -29.81 4.88
C PHE A 83 9.26 -30.48 3.58
N ASP A 84 8.43 -31.41 3.14
CA ASP A 84 8.53 -31.99 1.82
C ASP A 84 8.09 -30.99 0.76
N PHE A 85 8.47 -31.29 -0.50
CA PHE A 85 8.05 -30.47 -1.61
C PHE A 85 6.52 -30.39 -1.67
N ASP A 86 6.01 -29.19 -1.80
CA ASP A 86 4.58 -28.88 -1.86
C ASP A 86 3.73 -29.37 -0.64
N GLN A 87 4.38 -29.73 0.46
CA GLN A 87 3.69 -30.19 1.66
C GLN A 87 3.70 -29.13 2.76
N SER A 88 2.62 -29.14 3.57
CA SER A 88 2.50 -28.36 4.82
C SER A 88 2.26 -29.26 6.06
N ALA A 89 2.20 -30.58 5.87
CA ALA A 89 2.12 -31.51 6.99
C ALA A 89 3.47 -31.60 7.71
N VAL A 90 3.43 -31.57 9.04
CA VAL A 90 4.64 -31.74 9.87
C VAL A 90 5.12 -33.17 9.73
N ARG A 91 6.40 -33.34 9.39
CA ARG A 91 7.02 -34.69 9.28
C ARG A 91 7.08 -35.35 10.65
N SER A 92 6.92 -36.66 10.70
CA SER A 92 7.07 -37.42 11.95
C SER A 92 8.46 -37.28 12.57
N SER A 93 9.52 -37.11 11.76
CA SER A 93 10.88 -36.85 12.24
C SER A 93 11.01 -35.48 12.95
N GLU A 94 10.09 -34.56 12.74
CA GLU A 94 10.13 -33.22 13.30
C GLU A 94 9.34 -33.08 14.62
N THR A 95 8.47 -34.04 14.95
CA THR A 95 7.59 -33.97 16.15
C THR A 95 8.37 -33.84 17.44
N GLY A 96 9.51 -34.50 17.57
CA GLY A 96 10.35 -34.38 18.76
C GLY A 96 10.88 -32.95 19.03
N LYS A 97 10.90 -32.07 18.01
CA LYS A 97 11.26 -30.65 18.20
C LYS A 97 10.10 -29.89 18.85
N VAL A 98 8.86 -30.26 18.54
CA VAL A 98 7.65 -29.71 19.16
C VAL A 98 7.64 -29.99 20.65
N ASP A 99 7.91 -31.26 21.04
CA ASP A 99 7.96 -31.68 22.44
C ASP A 99 9.06 -30.94 23.22
N LYS A 100 10.25 -30.80 22.60
CA LYS A 100 11.37 -30.06 23.21
C LYS A 100 11.01 -28.59 23.44
N LEU A 101 10.35 -27.93 22.47
CA LEU A 101 9.92 -26.55 22.68
C LEU A 101 8.82 -26.44 23.72
N GLY A 102 7.85 -27.38 23.73
CA GLY A 102 6.79 -27.43 24.74
C GLY A 102 7.37 -27.55 26.15
N GLN A 103 8.37 -28.40 26.33
CA GLN A 103 9.07 -28.52 27.61
C GLN A 103 9.87 -27.27 27.96
N TYR A 104 10.63 -26.73 27.00
CA TYR A 104 11.39 -25.49 27.18
C TYR A 104 10.50 -24.32 27.64
N MET A 105 9.31 -24.18 27.05
CA MET A 105 8.34 -23.13 27.41
C MET A 105 7.75 -23.33 28.82
N LYS A 106 7.58 -24.59 29.26
CA LYS A 106 7.15 -24.90 30.66
C LYS A 106 8.21 -24.47 31.66
N ASP A 107 9.48 -24.75 31.34
CA ASP A 107 10.61 -24.40 32.19
C ASP A 107 10.93 -22.91 32.18
N ASN A 108 10.50 -22.20 31.11
CA ASN A 108 10.75 -20.77 30.90
C ASN A 108 9.45 -20.02 30.60
N PRO A 109 8.58 -19.78 31.57
CA PRO A 109 7.22 -19.26 31.32
C PRO A 109 7.17 -17.84 30.76
N ASN A 110 8.26 -17.08 30.80
CA ASN A 110 8.35 -15.71 30.29
C ASN A 110 8.87 -15.61 28.84
N ILE A 111 9.00 -16.75 28.14
CA ILE A 111 9.47 -16.78 26.75
C ILE A 111 8.29 -16.53 25.79
N GLU A 112 8.54 -15.80 24.72
CA GLU A 112 7.70 -15.68 23.53
C GLU A 112 8.29 -16.49 22.38
N VAL A 113 7.44 -17.01 21.51
CA VAL A 113 7.79 -17.82 20.34
C VAL A 113 7.45 -17.08 19.07
N GLY A 114 8.40 -16.97 18.15
CA GLY A 114 8.20 -16.56 16.78
C GLY A 114 8.20 -17.76 15.83
N ILE A 115 7.32 -17.79 14.85
CA ILE A 115 7.21 -18.84 13.85
C ILE A 115 7.22 -18.20 12.48
N ASP A 116 8.30 -18.38 11.73
CA ASP A 116 8.50 -17.79 10.40
C ASP A 116 8.51 -18.89 9.33
N GLY A 117 7.54 -18.84 8.42
CA GLY A 117 7.35 -19.83 7.36
C GLY A 117 7.96 -19.42 6.03
N HIS A 118 8.57 -20.38 5.37
CA HIS A 118 9.27 -20.20 4.09
C HIS A 118 8.91 -21.29 3.07
N ALA A 119 9.09 -20.95 1.80
CA ALA A 119 8.99 -21.86 0.67
C ALA A 119 10.29 -21.82 -0.15
N ASP A 120 10.54 -22.86 -0.95
CA ASP A 120 11.60 -22.81 -1.95
C ASP A 120 11.20 -21.90 -3.14
N PRO A 121 12.14 -21.45 -3.98
CA PRO A 121 11.88 -20.46 -5.03
C PRO A 121 11.12 -21.02 -6.24
N ARG A 122 10.71 -22.28 -6.23
CA ARG A 122 9.93 -22.88 -7.32
C ARG A 122 8.45 -22.47 -7.20
N GLY A 123 7.85 -22.11 -8.34
CA GLY A 123 6.47 -21.65 -8.39
C GLY A 123 6.36 -20.13 -8.48
N THR A 124 5.24 -19.60 -8.01
CA THR A 124 4.96 -18.16 -7.99
C THR A 124 4.82 -17.66 -6.57
N ALA A 125 5.12 -16.38 -6.33
CA ALA A 125 4.92 -15.75 -5.03
C ALA A 125 3.48 -15.92 -4.54
N GLN A 126 2.52 -15.86 -5.45
CA GLN A 126 1.10 -16.03 -5.18
C GLN A 126 0.75 -17.43 -4.66
N TYR A 127 1.52 -18.45 -5.06
CA TYR A 127 1.41 -19.82 -4.57
C TYR A 127 2.21 -20.04 -3.28
N ASN A 128 3.45 -19.56 -3.23
CA ASN A 128 4.40 -19.82 -2.14
C ASN A 128 4.02 -19.09 -0.85
N GLN A 129 3.41 -17.90 -0.95
CA GLN A 129 2.96 -17.15 0.20
C GLN A 129 1.89 -17.91 1.01
N PRO A 130 0.77 -18.39 0.43
CA PRO A 130 -0.18 -19.24 1.15
C PRO A 130 0.39 -20.59 1.60
N LEU A 131 1.35 -21.18 0.85
CA LEU A 131 1.99 -22.43 1.25
C LEU A 131 2.81 -22.25 2.54
N SER A 132 3.60 -21.17 2.61
CA SER A 132 4.34 -20.84 3.81
C SER A 132 3.43 -20.55 5.01
N GLN A 133 2.27 -19.91 4.78
CA GLN A 133 1.27 -19.69 5.84
C GLN A 133 0.70 -21.03 6.37
N ARG A 134 0.32 -21.97 5.48
CA ARG A 134 -0.17 -23.29 5.93
C ARG A 134 0.86 -24.04 6.75
N ARG A 135 2.15 -23.93 6.42
CA ARG A 135 3.26 -24.52 7.22
C ARG A 135 3.34 -23.91 8.61
N VAL A 136 3.25 -22.57 8.69
CA VAL A 136 3.20 -21.85 9.97
C VAL A 136 2.02 -22.33 10.83
N ASP A 137 0.84 -22.41 10.22
CA ASP A 137 -0.38 -22.82 10.92
C ASP A 137 -0.26 -24.26 11.45
N ALA A 138 0.36 -25.17 10.69
CA ALA A 138 0.59 -26.54 11.11
C ALA A 138 1.54 -26.63 12.32
N ILE A 139 2.65 -25.88 12.31
CA ILE A 139 3.58 -25.82 13.46
C ILE A 139 2.92 -25.16 14.67
N LYS A 140 2.20 -24.04 14.45
CA LYS A 140 1.44 -23.38 15.52
C LYS A 140 0.45 -24.31 16.19
N ALA A 141 -0.33 -25.06 15.40
CA ALA A 141 -1.29 -26.03 15.92
C ALA A 141 -0.60 -27.13 16.75
N ALA A 142 0.54 -27.66 16.26
CA ALA A 142 1.32 -28.66 16.98
C ALA A 142 1.85 -28.13 18.31
N LEU A 143 2.38 -26.89 18.34
CA LEU A 143 2.88 -26.26 19.57
C LEU A 143 1.77 -25.99 20.59
N VAL A 144 0.61 -25.51 20.13
CA VAL A 144 -0.56 -25.31 21.00
C VAL A 144 -1.01 -26.64 21.59
N SER A 145 -1.03 -27.72 20.80
CA SER A 145 -1.34 -29.09 21.29
C SER A 145 -0.33 -29.61 22.30
N ALA A 146 0.94 -29.18 22.17
CA ALA A 146 1.99 -29.49 23.15
C ALA A 146 1.94 -28.61 24.41
N GLY A 147 0.95 -27.70 24.51
CA GLY A 147 0.71 -26.88 25.69
C GLY A 147 1.33 -25.48 25.64
N VAL A 148 1.86 -25.05 24.51
CA VAL A 148 2.34 -23.66 24.34
C VAL A 148 1.14 -22.71 24.21
N PRO A 149 1.01 -21.68 25.07
CA PRO A 149 -0.12 -20.74 24.99
C PRO A 149 -0.10 -19.95 23.65
N SER A 150 -1.21 -19.97 22.94
CA SER A 150 -1.32 -19.29 21.63
C SER A 150 -1.03 -17.78 21.70
N ALA A 151 -1.32 -17.13 22.82
CA ALA A 151 -1.04 -15.73 23.06
C ALA A 151 0.46 -15.38 23.08
N LYS A 152 1.35 -16.38 23.27
CA LYS A 152 2.80 -16.22 23.25
C LYS A 152 3.42 -16.53 21.90
N ILE A 153 2.62 -16.89 20.92
CA ILE A 153 3.08 -17.28 19.59
C ILE A 153 2.82 -16.14 18.60
N GLN A 154 3.88 -15.59 18.04
CA GLN A 154 3.84 -14.66 16.91
C GLN A 154 4.13 -15.42 15.62
N THR A 155 3.51 -15.06 14.52
CA THR A 155 3.65 -15.78 13.26
C THR A 155 3.96 -14.84 12.09
N GLY A 156 4.82 -15.27 11.18
CA GLY A 156 5.13 -14.61 9.92
C GLY A 156 5.19 -15.65 8.78
N ALA A 157 4.69 -15.29 7.60
CA ALA A 157 4.80 -16.09 6.39
C ALA A 157 5.51 -15.28 5.32
N PHE A 158 6.58 -15.80 4.76
CA PHE A 158 7.48 -15.06 3.87
C PHE A 158 7.56 -15.66 2.45
N GLY A 159 6.86 -16.76 2.18
CA GLY A 159 6.96 -17.42 0.88
C GLY A 159 8.43 -17.72 0.52
N GLU A 160 8.82 -17.34 -0.70
CA GLU A 160 10.19 -17.47 -1.19
C GLU A 160 11.07 -16.21 -0.98
N THR A 161 10.60 -15.19 -0.25
CA THR A 161 11.32 -13.90 -0.16
C THR A 161 12.55 -13.94 0.75
N ARG A 162 12.69 -14.98 1.60
CA ARG A 162 13.80 -15.13 2.55
C ARG A 162 14.41 -16.52 2.43
N LEU A 163 15.16 -16.73 1.37
CA LEU A 163 15.86 -17.99 1.12
C LEU A 163 17.03 -18.14 2.09
N LYS A 164 17.24 -19.36 2.59
CA LYS A 164 18.39 -19.75 3.41
C LYS A 164 19.56 -20.22 2.54
N CYS A 165 19.25 -20.60 1.32
CA CYS A 165 20.20 -21.13 0.36
C CYS A 165 19.86 -20.58 -1.05
N GLY A 166 20.85 -20.04 -1.76
CA GLY A 166 20.64 -19.38 -3.06
C GLY A 166 20.91 -20.27 -4.28
N GLU A 167 21.34 -21.53 -4.08
CA GLU A 167 21.67 -22.44 -5.17
C GLU A 167 20.42 -23.15 -5.70
N ALA A 168 20.35 -23.36 -7.01
CA ALA A 168 19.23 -24.08 -7.66
C ALA A 168 19.44 -25.61 -7.58
N THR A 169 19.54 -26.15 -6.38
CA THR A 169 19.69 -27.58 -6.11
C THR A 169 18.63 -28.09 -5.16
N GLU A 170 18.27 -29.38 -5.22
CA GLU A 170 17.27 -29.95 -4.31
C GLU A 170 17.74 -29.89 -2.85
N ALA A 171 19.01 -30.03 -2.59
CA ALA A 171 19.57 -29.91 -1.25
C ALA A 171 19.37 -28.48 -0.67
N CYS A 172 19.50 -27.48 -1.52
CA CYS A 172 19.28 -26.07 -1.18
C CYS A 172 17.78 -25.81 -0.97
N TRP A 173 16.95 -26.22 -1.91
CA TRP A 173 15.49 -26.07 -1.81
C TRP A 173 14.90 -26.79 -0.59
N GLN A 174 15.45 -27.94 -0.20
CA GLN A 174 15.05 -28.62 1.01
C GLN A 174 15.28 -27.77 2.28
N ARG A 175 16.35 -26.96 2.30
CA ARG A 175 16.65 -26.05 3.41
C ARG A 175 15.75 -24.81 3.39
N ASP A 176 15.26 -24.42 2.21
CA ASP A 176 14.33 -23.30 2.06
C ASP A 176 12.90 -23.68 2.43
N ARG A 177 12.50 -24.94 2.24
CA ARG A 177 11.19 -25.46 2.68
C ARG A 177 11.17 -25.69 4.20
N ARG A 178 11.13 -24.59 4.94
CA ARG A 178 11.23 -24.63 6.41
C ARG A 178 10.24 -23.73 7.10
N VAL A 179 10.08 -24.01 8.36
CA VAL A 179 9.54 -23.06 9.35
C VAL A 179 10.62 -22.85 10.39
N GLU A 180 11.07 -21.61 10.55
CA GLU A 180 11.99 -21.23 11.62
C GLU A 180 11.19 -20.96 12.90
N VAL A 181 11.56 -21.58 13.97
CA VAL A 181 11.04 -21.28 15.30
C VAL A 181 12.10 -20.54 16.10
N LEU A 182 11.70 -19.38 16.57
CA LEU A 182 12.52 -18.42 17.27
C LEU A 182 11.96 -18.24 18.68
N VAL A 183 12.81 -17.90 19.61
CA VAL A 183 12.41 -17.58 20.99
C VAL A 183 13.02 -16.26 21.45
N ARG A 184 12.31 -15.55 22.31
CA ARG A 184 12.86 -14.39 23.02
C ARG A 184 12.25 -14.30 24.41
N PRO A 185 12.93 -13.66 25.37
CA PRO A 185 12.32 -13.30 26.63
C PRO A 185 11.14 -12.35 26.40
N GLY A 186 9.98 -12.66 26.99
CA GLY A 186 8.80 -11.79 26.97
C GLY A 186 9.05 -10.46 27.71
N GLN A 187 8.19 -9.53 27.46
CA GLN A 187 8.20 -8.23 28.14
C GLN A 187 7.62 -8.33 29.55
#